data_c2bdbc661a33ef33507593404ee24331
#
_entry.id   c2bdbc661a33ef33507593404ee24331
#
_cell.length_a   1.000
_cell.length_b   1.000
_cell.length_c   1.000
_cell.angle_alpha   90.00
_cell.angle_beta   90.00
_cell.angle_gamma   90.00
#
_symmetry.space_group_name_H-M   'P 1'
#
loop_
_entity.id
_entity.type
_entity.pdbx_description
1 polymer ?
#
loop_
_entity_poly.entity_id
_entity_poly.type
_entity_poly.pdbx_seq_one_letter_code
_entity_poly.pdbx_strand_id
1 'polypeptide(L)'
;MADRNSAVGDAWQPWSADAVSRYHAQGRPVFVDFTASWCLSCQVNERVALDRPEVQKAFEDRNVVLLRADWTRHDEAITHALTALGRSGVPAYALYSPGEASPQLLPEVLTPGIVMDALEKLAKNPR
;
A
#
# COMPACT_ATOMS: atom_id res chain seq x y z
N MET A 1 5.67 -22.82 -6.84
CA MET A 1 5.93 -22.29 -6.83
C MET A 1 6.35 -21.38 -6.61
N ALA A 2 6.25 -21.36 -6.72
CA ALA A 2 6.68 -20.56 -6.65
C ALA A 2 7.06 -19.81 -6.23
N ASP A 3 7.36 -19.77 -6.12
CA ASP A 3 7.74 -19.07 -5.82
C ASP A 3 8.22 -18.32 -5.38
N ARG A 4 8.56 -18.42 -5.27
CA ARG A 4 9.03 -17.80 -4.77
C ARG A 4 9.73 -16.86 -4.79
N ASN A 5 10.10 -16.78 -5.17
CA ASN A 5 10.82 -16.02 -5.24
C ASN A 5 10.67 -14.92 -4.97
N SER A 6 10.61 -14.86 -5.03
CA SER A 6 10.52 -13.86 -4.75
C SER A 6 10.10 -13.14 -3.91
N ALA A 7 10.41 -13.19 -3.78
CA ALA A 7 10.11 -12.96 -2.46
C ALA A 7 9.43 -11.64 -2.26
N VAL A 8 10.11 -10.54 -2.53
CA VAL A 8 9.49 -9.22 -2.35
C VAL A 8 8.27 -9.10 -3.24
N GLY A 9 8.37 -9.56 -4.46
CA GLY A 9 7.25 -9.49 -5.38
C GLY A 9 6.06 -10.26 -4.89
N ASP A 10 6.31 -11.34 -4.16
CA ASP A 10 5.22 -12.20 -3.70
C ASP A 10 4.43 -11.58 -2.57
N ALA A 11 4.98 -10.60 -1.86
CA ALA A 11 4.27 -9.96 -0.78
C ALA A 11 3.14 -9.07 -1.27
N TRP A 12 3.24 -8.55 -2.49
CA TRP A 12 2.22 -7.67 -3.04
C TRP A 12 1.14 -8.46 -3.74
N GLN A 13 -0.11 -8.12 -3.44
CA GLN A 13 -1.26 -8.76 -4.05
C GLN A 13 -2.02 -7.74 -4.88
N PRO A 14 -2.76 -8.19 -5.89
CA PRO A 14 -3.56 -7.25 -6.67
C PRO A 14 -4.61 -6.56 -5.80
N TRP A 15 -4.75 -5.28 -6.01
CA TRP A 15 -5.76 -4.50 -5.31
C TRP A 15 -7.16 -4.80 -5.86
N SER A 16 -8.13 -4.80 -4.98
CA SER A 16 -9.53 -4.64 -5.33
C SER A 16 -10.21 -3.99 -4.13
N ALA A 17 -11.33 -3.32 -4.39
CA ALA A 17 -12.08 -2.72 -3.28
C ALA A 17 -12.52 -3.81 -2.29
N ASP A 18 -12.88 -4.97 -2.83
CA ASP A 18 -13.29 -6.09 -1.99
C ASP A 18 -12.14 -6.57 -1.10
N ALA A 19 -10.92 -6.65 -1.66
CA ALA A 19 -9.77 -7.09 -0.88
C ALA A 19 -9.50 -6.13 0.27
N VAL A 20 -9.57 -4.82 0.03
CA VAL A 20 -9.37 -3.84 1.09
C VAL A 20 -10.40 -4.07 2.20
N SER A 21 -11.68 -4.18 1.82
CA SER A 21 -12.74 -4.36 2.80
C SER A 21 -12.56 -5.64 3.59
N ARG A 22 -12.21 -6.72 2.90
CA ARG A 22 -12.11 -8.03 3.53
C ARG A 22 -10.99 -8.07 4.56
N TYR A 23 -9.81 -7.59 4.19
CA TYR A 23 -8.68 -7.59 5.12
C TYR A 23 -8.89 -6.60 6.26
N HIS A 24 -9.46 -5.43 5.93
CA HIS A 24 -9.74 -4.44 6.96
C HIS A 24 -10.73 -4.99 7.99
N ALA A 25 -11.75 -5.73 7.52
CA ALA A 25 -12.71 -6.35 8.42
C ALA A 25 -12.08 -7.41 9.30
N GLN A 26 -10.96 -7.98 8.88
CA GLN A 26 -10.23 -8.96 9.69
C GLN A 26 -9.36 -8.30 10.75
N GLY A 27 -9.35 -6.98 10.81
CA GLY A 27 -8.54 -6.26 11.78
C GLY A 27 -7.09 -6.12 11.37
N ARG A 28 -6.76 -6.33 10.11
CA ARG A 28 -5.41 -6.19 9.61
C ARG A 28 -5.20 -4.82 8.98
N PRO A 29 -4.05 -4.18 9.22
CA PRO A 29 -3.75 -2.96 8.48
C PRO A 29 -3.54 -3.27 7.01
N VAL A 30 -3.94 -2.35 6.14
CA VAL A 30 -3.84 -2.54 4.69
C VAL A 30 -3.11 -1.35 4.09
N PHE A 31 -2.06 -1.62 3.34
CA PHE A 31 -1.31 -0.58 2.62
C PHE A 31 -1.59 -0.75 1.14
N VAL A 32 -2.06 0.31 0.49
CA VAL A 32 -2.35 0.28 -0.95
C VAL A 32 -1.36 1.18 -1.68
N ASP A 33 -0.68 0.59 -2.65
CA ASP A 33 0.25 1.28 -3.53
C ASP A 33 -0.43 1.48 -4.88
N PHE A 34 -0.83 2.72 -5.18
CA PHE A 34 -1.40 3.05 -6.50
C PHE A 34 -0.25 3.44 -7.40
N THR A 35 -0.02 2.66 -8.43
CA THR A 35 1.14 2.78 -9.29
C THR A 35 0.77 2.58 -10.75
N ALA A 36 1.73 2.76 -11.64
CA ALA A 36 1.57 2.49 -13.06
C ALA A 36 2.96 2.25 -13.65
N SER A 37 3.01 1.45 -14.71
CA SER A 37 4.31 1.12 -15.32
C SER A 37 4.98 2.33 -15.94
N TRP A 38 4.20 3.32 -16.38
CA TRP A 38 4.75 4.54 -16.99
C TRP A 38 5.08 5.61 -15.95
N CYS A 39 4.87 5.34 -14.68
CA CYS A 39 5.06 6.34 -13.62
C CYS A 39 6.47 6.24 -13.06
N LEU A 40 7.33 7.15 -13.47
CA LEU A 40 8.72 7.13 -13.03
C LEU A 40 8.84 7.36 -11.52
N SER A 41 8.07 8.31 -11.00
CA SER A 41 8.07 8.58 -9.55
C SER A 41 7.67 7.36 -8.75
N CYS A 42 6.70 6.60 -9.25
CA CYS A 42 6.27 5.38 -8.57
C CYS A 42 7.43 4.39 -8.47
N GLN A 43 8.18 4.23 -9.56
CA GLN A 43 9.29 3.28 -9.59
C GLN A 43 10.42 3.71 -8.67
N VAL A 44 10.70 5.01 -8.63
CA VAL A 44 11.71 5.53 -7.72
C VAL A 44 11.29 5.26 -6.27
N ASN A 45 10.03 5.55 -5.93
CA ASN A 45 9.54 5.33 -4.57
C ASN A 45 9.62 3.86 -4.18
N GLU A 46 9.33 2.97 -5.13
CA GLU A 46 9.43 1.54 -4.84
C GLU A 46 10.86 1.16 -4.48
N ARG A 47 11.81 1.64 -5.27
CA ARG A 47 13.21 1.27 -5.07
C ARG A 47 13.78 1.87 -3.79
N VAL A 48 13.52 3.17 -3.55
CA VAL A 48 14.20 3.86 -2.46
C VAL A 48 13.48 3.68 -1.12
N ALA A 49 12.23 3.26 -1.12
CA ALA A 49 11.47 3.15 0.12
C ALA A 49 10.78 1.81 0.28
N LEU A 50 9.85 1.47 -0.62
CA LEU A 50 9.00 0.31 -0.39
C LEU A 50 9.76 -1.02 -0.46
N ASP A 51 10.79 -1.11 -1.30
CA ASP A 51 11.55 -2.34 -1.46
C ASP A 51 12.70 -2.48 -0.48
N ARG A 52 12.89 -1.49 0.39
CA ARG A 52 13.97 -1.58 1.37
C ARG A 52 13.71 -2.70 2.35
N PRO A 53 14.74 -3.49 2.69
CA PRO A 53 14.54 -4.62 3.62
C PRO A 53 13.95 -4.20 4.95
N GLU A 54 14.39 -3.07 5.50
CA GLU A 54 13.87 -2.63 6.80
C GLU A 54 12.40 -2.25 6.72
N VAL A 55 11.97 -1.71 5.59
CA VAL A 55 10.57 -1.36 5.40
C VAL A 55 9.74 -2.63 5.21
N GLN A 56 10.24 -3.57 4.43
CA GLN A 56 9.54 -4.84 4.23
C GLN A 56 9.38 -5.59 5.54
N LYS A 57 10.42 -5.57 6.36
CA LYS A 57 10.35 -6.22 7.65
C LYS A 57 9.32 -5.55 8.55
N ALA A 58 9.25 -4.23 8.52
CA ALA A 58 8.28 -3.50 9.33
C ALA A 58 6.85 -3.83 8.91
N PHE A 59 6.60 -3.97 7.59
CA PHE A 59 5.29 -4.41 7.11
C PHE A 59 4.97 -5.80 7.67
N GLU A 60 5.93 -6.71 7.60
CA GLU A 60 5.75 -8.07 8.08
C GLU A 60 5.46 -8.11 9.58
N ASP A 61 6.26 -7.37 10.34
CA ASP A 61 6.13 -7.37 11.79
C ASP A 61 4.77 -6.86 12.24
N ARG A 62 4.16 -5.98 11.47
CA ARG A 62 2.86 -5.40 11.81
C ARG A 62 1.71 -6.09 11.09
N ASN A 63 2.01 -7.17 10.37
CA ASN A 63 0.99 -7.96 9.68
C ASN A 63 0.22 -7.13 8.65
N VAL A 64 0.90 -6.20 7.98
CA VAL A 64 0.28 -5.32 6.99
C VAL A 64 0.03 -6.09 5.71
N VAL A 65 -1.19 -5.98 5.18
CA VAL A 65 -1.52 -6.52 3.87
C VAL A 65 -1.07 -5.51 2.82
N LEU A 66 -0.30 -5.97 1.84
CA LEU A 66 0.23 -5.11 0.79
C LEU A 66 -0.55 -5.34 -0.50
N LEU A 67 -1.26 -4.31 -0.93
CA LEU A 67 -2.06 -4.38 -2.16
C LEU A 67 -1.52 -3.38 -3.16
N ARG A 68 -1.39 -3.82 -4.41
CA ARG A 68 -0.90 -2.95 -5.48
C ARG A 68 -2.01 -2.70 -6.49
N ALA A 69 -2.34 -1.45 -6.70
CA ALA A 69 -3.35 -1.03 -7.66
C ALA A 69 -2.62 -0.50 -8.89
N ASP A 70 -2.61 -1.31 -9.94
CA ASP A 70 -1.89 -1.00 -11.17
C ASP A 70 -2.78 -0.21 -12.11
N TRP A 71 -2.52 1.08 -12.21
CA TRP A 71 -3.32 2.01 -12.98
C TRP A 71 -2.75 2.24 -14.39
N THR A 72 -1.89 1.34 -14.84
CA THR A 72 -1.22 1.49 -16.13
C THR A 72 -2.23 1.74 -17.26
N ARG A 73 -3.39 1.08 -17.19
CA ARG A 73 -4.42 1.20 -18.22
C ARG A 73 -5.59 2.05 -17.77
N HIS A 74 -5.41 2.83 -16.72
CA HIS A 74 -6.45 3.71 -16.20
C HIS A 74 -7.74 2.96 -15.87
N ASP A 75 -7.59 1.80 -15.26
CA ASP A 75 -8.71 0.97 -14.82
C ASP A 75 -9.71 1.81 -14.04
N GLU A 76 -11.00 1.67 -14.37
CA GLU A 76 -12.05 2.52 -13.78
C GLU A 76 -12.21 2.32 -12.29
N ALA A 77 -12.12 1.09 -11.82
CA ALA A 77 -12.27 0.84 -10.39
C ALA A 77 -11.16 1.54 -9.60
N ILE A 78 -9.95 1.50 -10.15
CA ILE A 78 -8.83 2.18 -9.50
C ILE A 78 -8.99 3.70 -9.59
N THR A 79 -9.48 4.21 -10.72
CA THR A 79 -9.75 5.64 -10.87
C THR A 79 -10.75 6.09 -9.81
N HIS A 80 -11.82 5.32 -9.60
CA HIS A 80 -12.80 5.63 -8.57
C HIS A 80 -12.17 5.67 -7.19
N ALA A 81 -11.30 4.70 -6.90
CA ALA A 81 -10.64 4.65 -5.60
C ALA A 81 -9.74 5.86 -5.40
N LEU A 82 -8.99 6.24 -6.43
CA LEU A 82 -8.13 7.43 -6.36
C LEU A 82 -8.97 8.68 -6.10
N THR A 83 -10.06 8.83 -6.84
CA THR A 83 -10.94 9.98 -6.68
C THR A 83 -11.49 10.05 -5.27
N ALA A 84 -11.89 8.91 -4.72
CA ALA A 84 -12.43 8.85 -3.37
C ALA A 84 -11.39 9.29 -2.33
N LEU A 85 -10.11 9.12 -2.65
CA LEU A 85 -9.02 9.56 -1.76
C LEU A 85 -8.60 11.00 -2.03
N GLY A 86 -9.27 11.67 -2.97
CA GLY A 86 -8.91 13.03 -3.33
C GLY A 86 -7.69 13.12 -4.22
N ARG A 87 -7.38 12.05 -4.93
CA ARG A 87 -6.22 12.01 -5.83
C ARG A 87 -6.68 11.92 -7.27
N SER A 88 -5.92 12.52 -8.16
CA SER A 88 -6.24 12.49 -9.58
C SER A 88 -5.27 11.61 -10.37
N GLY A 89 -4.32 10.99 -9.72
CA GLY A 89 -3.36 10.15 -10.42
C GLY A 89 -2.39 9.49 -9.46
N VAL A 90 -1.35 8.91 -10.02
CA VAL A 90 -0.34 8.16 -9.26
C VAL A 90 0.96 8.96 -9.24
N PRO A 91 1.82 8.75 -8.24
CA PRO A 91 1.69 7.79 -7.15
C PRO A 91 0.72 8.25 -6.08
N ALA A 92 0.09 7.30 -5.42
CA ALA A 92 -0.73 7.56 -4.25
C ALA A 92 -0.59 6.36 -3.30
N TYR A 93 -0.62 6.64 -2.01
CA TYR A 93 -0.39 5.60 -1.00
C TYR A 93 -1.39 5.79 0.12
N ALA A 94 -2.09 4.71 0.44
CA ALA A 94 -3.12 4.75 1.48
C ALA A 94 -2.84 3.65 2.49
N LEU A 95 -2.83 4.00 3.77
CA LEU A 95 -2.59 3.04 4.84
C LEU A 95 -3.82 3.03 5.76
N TYR A 96 -4.52 1.91 5.75
CA TYR A 96 -5.73 1.73 6.56
C TYR A 96 -5.37 1.11 7.89
N SER A 97 -5.75 1.79 8.98
CA SER A 97 -5.58 1.25 10.32
C SER A 97 -6.75 0.38 10.71
N PRO A 98 -6.52 -0.67 11.50
CA PRO A 98 -7.65 -1.46 12.00
C PRO A 98 -8.64 -0.57 12.74
N GLY A 99 -9.91 -0.75 12.43
CA GLY A 99 -10.98 -0.05 13.12
C GLY A 99 -11.24 1.36 12.65
N GLU A 100 -10.46 1.87 11.70
CA GLU A 100 -10.66 3.23 11.18
C GLU A 100 -11.12 3.17 9.75
N ALA A 101 -12.15 3.96 9.44
CA ALA A 101 -12.74 3.94 8.12
C ALA A 101 -11.90 4.68 7.09
N SER A 102 -11.26 5.76 7.51
CA SER A 102 -10.48 6.58 6.59
C SER A 102 -9.00 6.22 6.66
N PRO A 103 -8.34 6.11 5.51
CA PRO A 103 -6.92 5.78 5.52
C PRO A 103 -6.06 6.99 5.81
N GLN A 104 -4.85 6.72 6.25
CA GLN A 104 -3.79 7.71 6.31
C GLN A 104 -3.15 7.78 4.92
N LEU A 105 -3.07 8.97 4.34
CA LEU A 105 -2.43 9.14 3.03
C LEU A 105 -0.99 9.56 3.24
N LEU A 106 -0.08 8.90 2.52
CA LEU A 106 1.32 9.26 2.57
C LEU A 106 1.63 10.26 1.46
N PRO A 107 2.76 11.00 1.59
CA PRO A 107 3.16 11.93 0.54
C PRO A 107 3.51 11.21 -0.76
N GLU A 108 3.53 11.97 -1.86
CA GLU A 108 3.85 11.40 -3.16
C GLU A 108 5.32 11.05 -3.31
N VAL A 109 6.20 11.65 -2.52
CA VAL A 109 7.62 11.31 -2.50
C VAL A 109 7.87 10.55 -1.22
N LEU A 110 8.35 9.30 -1.35
CA LEU A 110 8.56 8.45 -0.20
C LEU A 110 10.02 8.35 0.17
N THR A 111 10.25 8.22 1.47
CA THR A 111 11.53 7.78 2.01
C THR A 111 11.25 6.64 2.98
N PRO A 112 12.24 5.84 3.33
CA PRO A 112 12.00 4.81 4.34
C PRO A 112 11.46 5.40 5.64
N GLY A 113 11.97 6.56 6.06
CA GLY A 113 11.50 7.19 7.29
C GLY A 113 10.04 7.56 7.25
N ILE A 114 9.57 8.07 6.10
CA ILE A 114 8.17 8.45 5.95
C ILE A 114 7.29 7.22 6.11
N VAL A 115 7.68 6.10 5.49
CA VAL A 115 6.89 4.87 5.58
C VAL A 115 6.92 4.34 7.02
N MET A 116 8.09 4.34 7.65
CA MET A 116 8.20 3.86 9.02
C MET A 116 7.36 4.70 9.98
N ASP A 117 7.39 6.03 9.81
CA ASP A 117 6.57 6.92 10.65
C ASP A 117 5.08 6.64 10.48
N ALA A 118 4.66 6.40 9.24
CA ALA A 118 3.25 6.09 8.99
C ALA A 118 2.85 4.79 9.69
N LEU A 119 3.74 3.80 9.66
CA LEU A 119 3.45 2.53 10.32
C LEU A 119 3.35 2.69 11.83
N GLU A 120 4.16 3.59 12.39
CA GLU A 120 4.10 3.82 13.83
C GLU A 120 2.80 4.48 14.27
N LYS A 121 2.14 5.16 13.34
CA LYS A 121 0.86 5.79 13.64
C LYS A 121 -0.32 4.86 13.51
N LEU A 122 -0.08 3.61 13.12
CA LEU A 122 -1.17 2.64 13.03
C LEU A 122 -1.83 2.46 14.38
N ALA A 123 -3.15 2.40 14.36
CA ALA A 123 -3.88 2.14 15.59
C ALA A 123 -3.48 0.77 16.11
N LYS A 124 -3.23 0.69 17.41
CA LYS A 124 -2.92 -0.58 18.01
C LYS A 124 -4.18 -1.41 18.08
N ASN A 125 -4.04 -2.69 17.74
CA ASN A 125 -5.15 -3.59 17.83
C ASN A 125 -5.46 -3.81 19.31
N PRO A 126 -6.65 -3.47 19.73
CA PRO A 126 -6.95 -3.63 21.14
C PRO A 126 -7.00 -5.09 21.57
N ARG A 127 -7.08 -5.71 20.93
CA ARG A 127 -7.09 -6.92 21.32
C ARG A 127 -7.15 -7.35 21.74
#